data_ee887cdbb11dee90b33b7cf4b11d6282
#
_entry.id   ee887cdbb11dee90b33b7cf4b11d6282
#
_cell.length_a   1.000
_cell.length_b   1.000
_cell.length_c   1.000
_cell.angle_alpha   90.00
_cell.angle_beta   90.00
_cell.angle_gamma   90.00
#
_symmetry.space_group_name_H-M   'P 1'
#
loop_
_entity.id
_entity.type
_entity.pdbx_description
1 polymer ?
#
loop_
_entity_poly.entity_id
_entity_poly.type
_entity_poly.pdbx_seq_one_letter_code
_entity_poly.pdbx_strand_id
1 'polypeptide(L)'
;MRVTKGAKFIAGSALLMLAVAACGGGESPSTPGGGGTTTAQPVRVEIAEPQHELVPGNTAETSGAEVLNALFIGLVNYDADKKPVNQIAETITSDDQVNWTIKLKDGYKFHDGTPVDAQSFVDSWNYTANGANAYEGNYFMGSIVGYDEMNPVDPDGEGPQEAPAATATSLSGLKVVDNLTFTVALKNPFSGFPTMLGYTAFYPMPKAAFGPDGKVTEAYGKSPVGNGPFKMAKPWERGKDQSISVVRYDEFKEGQAKLDAVDFMIYTDLATAYRDLQAGNLDIMDQLPAEAIGSAKAEFGDRYIEQPSSGVGYIGFPIKTGADYAKSADIRKAISMAIDRKTITETVFSGTRVPADDFISPVVSGYRQGACGEACTYDPVKAKELFDSAGGAKMGAIELGYNADGGHKEWIEAVANNLRTNLGAEVTPKPVEKFATILDDLGAKKWKGAFRMAWIMDYPSPENYLKPIFAAKASSNYSGFDDKAFEEHIKAGDSAKTLEEGIAAYQAADDILLKELPYIPVYFYQTNGAFSQNVKNVKIDPFERIELFNVERA
;
A
#
# COMPACT_ATOMS: atom_id res chain seq x y z
N MET A 1 -7.60 -34.88 48.73
CA MET A 1 -8.44 -34.79 49.97
C MET A 1 -9.62 -33.91 49.68
N ARG A 2 -10.78 -34.51 49.63
CA ARG A 2 -12.14 -34.11 50.01
C ARG A 2 -12.65 -32.78 49.44
N VAL A 3 -13.59 -32.78 48.44
CA VAL A 3 -15.02 -33.17 48.48
C VAL A 3 -15.81 -32.20 49.35
N THR A 4 -16.79 -31.44 48.82
CA THR A 4 -18.20 -31.75 48.60
C THR A 4 -18.93 -30.51 48.09
N LYS A 5 -19.74 -30.58 47.01
CA LYS A 5 -21.21 -30.76 46.92
C LYS A 5 -22.00 -29.55 47.42
N GLY A 6 -22.99 -29.05 46.76
CA GLY A 6 -24.10 -29.48 45.93
C GLY A 6 -25.01 -28.31 45.62
N ALA A 7 -25.63 -28.20 44.51
CA ALA A 7 -26.94 -28.69 44.07
C ALA A 7 -28.14 -27.98 44.70
N LYS A 8 -29.00 -27.34 43.96
CA LYS A 8 -30.22 -27.79 43.29
C LYS A 8 -31.17 -26.61 42.93
N PHE A 9 -31.63 -26.61 41.72
CA PHE A 9 -32.99 -26.45 41.19
C PHE A 9 -33.97 -25.46 41.84
N ILE A 10 -34.66 -24.67 40.98
CA ILE A 10 -36.12 -24.80 40.72
C ILE A 10 -36.49 -23.96 39.48
N ALA A 11 -37.27 -24.62 38.60
CA ALA A 11 -37.93 -24.11 37.41
C ALA A 11 -39.25 -23.40 37.80
N GLY A 12 -39.69 -22.48 36.94
CA GLY A 12 -41.00 -21.89 37.05
C GLY A 12 -41.44 -21.24 35.77
N SER A 13 -42.18 -22.01 34.96
CA SER A 13 -42.94 -21.53 33.77
C SER A 13 -44.18 -20.75 34.21
N ALA A 14 -44.53 -19.68 33.48
CA ALA A 14 -45.90 -19.25 33.35
C ALA A 14 -46.12 -18.46 32.05
N LEU A 15 -46.80 -19.10 31.12
CA LEU A 15 -47.56 -18.46 30.02
C LEU A 15 -48.74 -17.67 30.61
N LEU A 16 -49.00 -16.50 30.00
CA LEU A 16 -50.37 -15.97 29.93
C LEU A 16 -50.57 -15.14 28.66
N MET A 17 -51.34 -15.68 27.74
CA MET A 17 -52.04 -14.95 26.65
C MET A 17 -53.26 -14.24 27.25
N LEU A 18 -53.54 -13.04 26.78
CA LEU A 18 -54.90 -12.50 26.75
C LEU A 18 -55.04 -11.49 25.60
N ALA A 19 -55.82 -11.86 24.62
CA ALA A 19 -56.39 -10.99 23.59
C ALA A 19 -57.70 -10.39 24.11
N VAL A 20 -57.90 -9.09 23.96
CA VAL A 20 -59.24 -8.49 23.96
C VAL A 20 -59.30 -7.44 22.86
N ALA A 21 -60.20 -7.65 21.90
CA ALA A 21 -60.63 -6.66 20.94
C ALA A 21 -61.77 -5.82 21.54
N ALA A 22 -61.74 -4.51 21.33
CA ALA A 22 -62.94 -3.67 21.42
C ALA A 22 -62.82 -2.47 20.48
N CYS A 23 -63.78 -2.35 19.57
CA CYS A 23 -64.03 -1.21 18.67
C CYS A 23 -64.49 0.03 19.48
N GLY A 24 -64.03 1.22 19.06
CA GLY A 24 -64.56 2.49 19.46
C GLY A 24 -63.99 3.62 18.63
N GLY A 25 -64.82 4.22 17.77
CA GLY A 25 -64.42 5.32 16.88
C GLY A 25 -64.20 6.64 17.65
N GLY A 26 -63.28 7.45 17.21
CA GLY A 26 -63.04 8.80 17.66
C GLY A 26 -62.08 9.50 16.69
N GLU A 27 -62.57 10.54 16.03
CA GLU A 27 -61.81 11.40 15.12
C GLU A 27 -60.63 12.02 15.88
N SER A 28 -59.43 11.88 15.29
CA SER A 28 -58.21 12.56 15.79
C SER A 28 -57.79 13.65 14.80
N PRO A 29 -57.33 14.82 15.30
CA PRO A 29 -56.87 15.89 14.44
C PRO A 29 -55.56 15.50 13.74
N SER A 30 -55.46 15.78 12.47
CA SER A 30 -54.30 15.65 11.62
C SER A 30 -53.14 16.50 12.16
N THR A 31 -52.12 15.85 12.70
CA THR A 31 -50.79 16.46 12.96
C THR A 31 -50.02 16.52 11.62
N PRO A 32 -49.38 17.64 11.29
CA PRO A 32 -48.55 17.71 10.07
C PRO A 32 -47.42 16.70 10.17
N GLY A 33 -47.28 15.87 9.15
CA GLY A 33 -46.24 14.87 9.08
C GLY A 33 -44.85 15.52 9.18
N GLY A 34 -44.16 15.21 10.25
CA GLY A 34 -42.74 15.36 10.32
C GLY A 34 -42.14 14.39 9.30
N GLY A 35 -41.53 14.92 8.25
CA GLY A 35 -40.71 14.14 7.34
C GLY A 35 -39.57 13.55 8.15
N GLY A 36 -39.74 12.31 8.54
CA GLY A 36 -38.61 11.51 9.01
C GLY A 36 -37.69 11.32 7.80
N THR A 37 -36.59 12.03 7.77
CA THR A 37 -35.45 11.65 6.96
C THR A 37 -35.06 10.25 7.43
N THR A 38 -35.45 9.24 6.66
CA THR A 38 -34.83 7.92 6.76
C THR A 38 -33.37 8.13 6.44
N THR A 39 -32.53 8.26 7.47
CA THR A 39 -31.09 8.21 7.30
C THR A 39 -30.80 6.87 6.62
N ALA A 40 -30.35 6.94 5.36
CA ALA A 40 -29.95 5.75 4.64
C ALA A 40 -28.90 5.03 5.49
N GLN A 41 -29.03 3.69 5.61
CA GLN A 41 -28.04 2.91 6.35
C GLN A 41 -26.65 3.14 5.72
N PRO A 42 -25.58 3.26 6.51
CA PRO A 42 -24.23 3.41 5.95
C PRO A 42 -23.87 2.20 5.08
N VAL A 43 -23.05 2.40 4.05
CA VAL A 43 -22.39 1.31 3.33
C VAL A 43 -21.26 0.79 4.20
N ARG A 44 -21.16 -0.52 4.36
CA ARG A 44 -20.17 -1.17 5.22
C ARG A 44 -19.05 -1.76 4.36
N VAL A 45 -17.83 -1.31 4.64
CA VAL A 45 -16.60 -1.67 3.95
C VAL A 45 -15.69 -2.43 4.90
N GLU A 46 -15.16 -3.56 4.50
CA GLU A 46 -14.16 -4.30 5.28
C GLU A 46 -12.83 -3.55 5.27
N ILE A 47 -12.19 -3.44 6.44
CA ILE A 47 -10.79 -3.04 6.59
C ILE A 47 -10.14 -3.81 7.75
N ALA A 48 -8.80 -3.90 7.74
CA ALA A 48 -8.05 -4.19 8.96
C ALA A 48 -7.98 -2.94 9.86
N GLU A 49 -7.62 -3.10 11.13
CA GLU A 49 -7.42 -1.94 11.99
C GLU A 49 -6.23 -1.10 11.52
N PRO A 50 -6.39 0.21 11.28
CA PRO A 50 -5.26 1.08 10.92
C PRO A 50 -4.12 1.00 11.93
N GLN A 51 -2.89 0.95 11.44
CA GLN A 51 -1.70 0.79 12.28
C GLN A 51 -1.49 1.98 13.22
N HIS A 52 -1.83 3.17 12.75
CA HIS A 52 -1.69 4.43 13.47
C HIS A 52 -2.99 5.22 13.49
N GLU A 53 -3.01 6.34 14.20
CA GLU A 53 -4.07 7.33 14.13
C GLU A 53 -4.14 7.94 12.73
N LEU A 54 -5.34 8.42 12.34
CA LEU A 54 -5.63 8.87 10.97
C LEU A 54 -5.00 10.24 10.65
N VAL A 55 -3.68 10.25 10.48
CA VAL A 55 -2.92 11.45 10.11
C VAL A 55 -2.18 11.21 8.80
N PRO A 56 -2.33 12.06 7.78
CA PRO A 56 -1.80 11.84 6.44
C PRO A 56 -0.35 11.38 6.37
N GLY A 57 0.55 12.05 7.08
CA GLY A 57 1.98 11.71 7.08
C GLY A 57 2.35 10.46 7.89
N ASN A 58 1.43 9.89 8.66
CA ASN A 58 1.72 8.75 9.55
C ASN A 58 1.06 7.44 9.13
N THR A 59 0.29 7.46 8.05
CA THR A 59 -0.46 6.29 7.59
C THR A 59 0.13 5.81 6.27
N ALA A 60 0.88 4.72 6.31
CA ALA A 60 1.56 4.13 5.15
C ALA A 60 0.94 2.79 4.70
N GLU A 61 0.04 2.19 5.51
CA GLU A 61 -0.61 0.92 5.21
C GLU A 61 -1.99 1.10 4.56
N THR A 62 -2.46 0.06 3.84
CA THR A 62 -3.64 0.12 2.98
C THR A 62 -4.91 0.51 3.72
N SER A 63 -5.18 -0.08 4.89
CA SER A 63 -6.44 0.14 5.64
C SER A 63 -6.59 1.59 6.13
N GLY A 64 -5.52 2.18 6.67
CA GLY A 64 -5.55 3.57 7.07
C GLY A 64 -5.55 4.52 5.87
N ALA A 65 -4.83 4.19 4.79
CA ALA A 65 -4.86 4.94 3.54
C ALA A 65 -6.25 4.92 2.88
N GLU A 66 -7.00 3.82 2.97
CA GLU A 66 -8.39 3.69 2.53
C GLU A 66 -9.27 4.76 3.20
N VAL A 67 -9.20 4.86 4.54
CA VAL A 67 -9.94 5.87 5.30
C VAL A 67 -9.47 7.29 4.96
N LEU A 68 -8.14 7.51 4.87
CA LEU A 68 -7.60 8.83 4.53
C LEU A 68 -8.05 9.31 3.14
N ASN A 69 -8.17 8.42 2.16
CA ASN A 69 -8.67 8.79 0.83
C ASN A 69 -10.15 9.15 0.80
N ALA A 70 -10.95 8.69 1.76
CA ALA A 70 -12.31 9.19 1.94
C ALA A 70 -12.34 10.59 2.56
N LEU A 71 -11.39 10.89 3.46
CA LEU A 71 -11.33 12.12 4.25
C LEU A 71 -10.54 13.26 3.60
N PHE A 72 -9.60 12.94 2.72
CA PHE A 72 -8.67 13.91 2.12
C PHE A 72 -8.57 13.76 0.62
N ILE A 73 -8.15 14.84 -0.04
CA ILE A 73 -7.63 14.85 -1.40
C ILE A 73 -6.30 15.63 -1.45
N GLY A 74 -5.45 15.26 -2.41
CA GLY A 74 -4.11 15.81 -2.58
C GLY A 74 -3.98 16.81 -3.71
N LEU A 75 -2.75 17.20 -4.00
CA LEU A 75 -2.39 18.04 -5.14
C LEU A 75 -2.72 17.36 -6.47
N VAL A 76 -2.52 16.05 -6.52
CA VAL A 76 -2.60 15.21 -7.71
C VAL A 76 -3.45 13.99 -7.40
N ASN A 77 -4.19 13.53 -8.38
CA ASN A 77 -4.82 12.22 -8.46
C ASN A 77 -4.27 11.49 -9.70
N TYR A 78 -4.73 10.28 -9.99
CA TYR A 78 -4.27 9.49 -11.14
C TYR A 78 -5.45 9.15 -12.06
N ASP A 79 -5.24 9.21 -13.37
CA ASP A 79 -6.22 8.77 -14.34
C ASP A 79 -6.25 7.23 -14.50
N ALA A 80 -7.06 6.75 -15.44
CA ALA A 80 -7.17 5.32 -15.70
C ALA A 80 -5.85 4.68 -16.18
N ASP A 81 -4.98 5.47 -16.83
CA ASP A 81 -3.65 5.07 -17.27
C ASP A 81 -2.57 5.28 -16.19
N LYS A 82 -2.98 5.66 -14.97
CA LYS A 82 -2.11 5.94 -13.81
C LYS A 82 -1.17 7.13 -14.01
N LYS A 83 -1.51 8.03 -14.92
CA LYS A 83 -0.79 9.29 -15.09
C LYS A 83 -1.27 10.30 -14.06
N PRO A 84 -0.36 11.16 -13.55
CA PRO A 84 -0.75 12.19 -12.59
C PRO A 84 -1.66 13.22 -13.25
N VAL A 85 -2.76 13.53 -12.58
CA VAL A 85 -3.74 14.56 -12.98
C VAL A 85 -3.88 15.56 -11.84
N ASN A 86 -3.72 16.85 -12.14
CA ASN A 86 -3.83 17.89 -11.12
C ASN A 86 -5.24 17.93 -10.50
N GLN A 87 -5.32 17.69 -9.17
CA GLN A 87 -6.55 17.75 -8.39
C GLN A 87 -6.69 19.12 -7.71
N ILE A 88 -6.08 19.34 -6.54
CA ILE A 88 -6.04 20.67 -5.89
C ILE A 88 -5.05 21.58 -6.62
N ALA A 89 -3.97 21.05 -7.17
CA ALA A 89 -3.05 21.85 -7.96
C ALA A 89 -3.72 22.38 -9.24
N GLU A 90 -3.52 23.67 -9.54
CA GLU A 90 -3.79 24.25 -10.83
C GLU A 90 -2.63 23.93 -11.79
N THR A 91 -1.40 24.17 -11.32
CA THR A 91 -0.17 23.84 -12.06
C THR A 91 0.91 23.33 -11.12
N ILE A 92 1.73 22.42 -11.63
CA ILE A 92 2.97 21.93 -11.01
C ILE A 92 4.03 22.02 -12.10
N THR A 93 4.97 22.97 -12.00
CA THR A 93 5.93 23.28 -13.07
C THR A 93 7.34 23.40 -12.55
N SER A 94 8.30 22.98 -13.39
CA SER A 94 9.73 23.16 -13.18
C SER A 94 10.44 23.23 -14.54
N ASP A 95 11.46 24.07 -14.67
CA ASP A 95 12.30 24.14 -15.86
C ASP A 95 13.55 23.24 -15.74
N ASP A 96 13.92 22.86 -14.51
CA ASP A 96 15.17 22.15 -14.19
C ASP A 96 14.95 20.84 -13.42
N GLN A 97 13.70 20.46 -13.15
CA GLN A 97 13.29 19.28 -12.36
C GLN A 97 13.81 19.32 -10.89
N VAL A 98 14.37 20.45 -10.46
CA VAL A 98 14.87 20.70 -9.10
C VAL A 98 13.98 21.71 -8.37
N ASN A 99 13.69 22.83 -9.04
CA ASN A 99 12.92 23.93 -8.46
C ASN A 99 11.50 23.88 -9.01
N TRP A 100 10.57 23.43 -8.19
CA TRP A 100 9.16 23.28 -8.55
C TRP A 100 8.33 24.44 -8.01
N THR A 101 7.42 24.93 -8.84
CA THR A 101 6.38 25.88 -8.44
C THR A 101 5.03 25.18 -8.50
N ILE A 102 4.31 25.19 -7.37
CA ILE A 102 3.00 24.60 -7.21
C ILE A 102 2.00 25.73 -6.99
N LYS A 103 1.04 25.85 -7.90
CA LYS A 103 -0.08 26.79 -7.79
C LYS A 103 -1.36 26.01 -7.53
N LEU A 104 -2.13 26.41 -6.53
CA LEU A 104 -3.39 25.79 -6.12
C LEU A 104 -4.57 26.43 -6.84
N LYS A 105 -5.61 25.64 -7.08
CA LYS A 105 -6.94 26.12 -7.47
C LYS A 105 -7.60 26.76 -6.24
N ASP A 106 -8.18 27.93 -6.40
CA ASP A 106 -8.90 28.62 -5.31
C ASP A 106 -10.19 27.90 -4.90
N GLY A 107 -10.63 28.10 -3.66
CA GLY A 107 -11.94 27.73 -3.15
C GLY A 107 -12.08 26.31 -2.62
N TYR A 108 -10.99 25.54 -2.46
CA TYR A 108 -11.01 24.30 -1.67
C TYR A 108 -11.05 24.63 -0.18
N LYS A 109 -11.80 23.84 0.58
CA LYS A 109 -11.97 24.01 2.03
C LYS A 109 -11.79 22.70 2.76
N PHE A 110 -11.31 22.80 3.97
CA PHE A 110 -11.39 21.71 4.96
C PHE A 110 -12.83 21.54 5.47
N HIS A 111 -13.11 20.42 6.13
CA HIS A 111 -14.43 20.09 6.67
C HIS A 111 -14.93 21.08 7.75
N ASP A 112 -14.05 21.85 8.35
CA ASP A 112 -14.36 22.94 9.29
C ASP A 112 -14.65 24.28 8.62
N GLY A 113 -14.60 24.32 7.28
CA GLY A 113 -14.83 25.51 6.45
C GLY A 113 -13.59 26.40 6.25
N THR A 114 -12.46 26.09 6.88
CA THR A 114 -11.20 26.82 6.66
C THR A 114 -10.64 26.55 5.25
N PRO A 115 -9.96 27.52 4.62
CA PRO A 115 -9.43 27.32 3.27
C PRO A 115 -8.28 26.31 3.25
N VAL A 116 -8.17 25.55 2.16
CA VAL A 116 -6.96 24.79 1.81
C VAL A 116 -6.05 25.75 1.06
N ASP A 117 -4.93 26.08 1.65
CA ASP A 117 -3.95 27.05 1.14
C ASP A 117 -2.53 26.47 1.07
N ALA A 118 -1.58 27.24 0.54
CA ALA A 118 -0.18 26.84 0.44
C ALA A 118 0.45 26.53 1.80
N GLN A 119 0.06 27.25 2.86
CA GLN A 119 0.59 27.02 4.21
C GLN A 119 0.17 25.67 4.77
N SER A 120 -1.07 25.21 4.47
CA SER A 120 -1.56 23.91 4.94
C SER A 120 -0.77 22.71 4.37
N PHE A 121 -0.23 22.84 3.15
CA PHE A 121 0.71 21.85 2.61
C PHE A 121 2.09 21.96 3.24
N VAL A 122 2.62 23.15 3.35
CA VAL A 122 3.97 23.39 3.89
C VAL A 122 4.05 22.95 5.36
N ASP A 123 3.05 23.25 6.17
CA ASP A 123 3.00 22.82 7.58
C ASP A 123 2.90 21.30 7.70
N SER A 124 2.04 20.66 6.89
CA SER A 124 1.89 19.20 6.86
C SER A 124 3.20 18.50 6.48
N TRP A 125 3.87 18.97 5.42
CA TRP A 125 5.11 18.36 4.95
C TRP A 125 6.28 18.58 5.91
N ASN A 126 6.40 19.77 6.52
CA ASN A 126 7.40 20.02 7.55
C ASN A 126 7.21 19.11 8.78
N TYR A 127 5.94 18.91 9.18
CA TYR A 127 5.64 18.03 10.30
C TYR A 127 5.97 16.57 9.99
N THR A 128 5.60 16.09 8.80
CA THR A 128 5.92 14.75 8.32
C THR A 128 7.43 14.53 8.18
N ALA A 129 8.16 15.55 7.68
CA ALA A 129 9.61 15.48 7.52
C ALA A 129 10.41 15.46 8.83
N ASN A 130 9.82 15.85 9.94
CA ASN A 130 10.54 15.94 11.21
C ASN A 130 10.70 14.55 11.85
N GLY A 131 11.93 14.01 11.86
CA GLY A 131 12.24 12.70 12.41
C GLY A 131 11.83 12.50 13.87
N ALA A 132 11.80 13.58 14.68
CA ALA A 132 11.34 13.51 16.06
C ALA A 132 9.84 13.15 16.21
N ASN A 133 9.04 13.28 15.14
CA ASN A 133 7.64 12.87 15.12
C ASN A 133 7.47 11.39 14.78
N ALA A 134 8.52 10.71 14.29
CA ALA A 134 8.57 9.30 13.95
C ALA A 134 7.41 8.85 13.01
N TYR A 135 7.08 9.69 12.02
CA TYR A 135 6.02 9.38 11.06
C TYR A 135 6.52 8.43 9.98
N GLU A 136 5.71 7.41 9.66
CA GLU A 136 6.01 6.41 8.64
C GLU A 136 6.29 7.03 7.26
N GLY A 137 5.58 8.08 6.89
CA GLY A 137 5.75 8.81 5.64
C GLY A 137 6.93 9.80 5.61
N ASN A 138 7.76 9.86 6.66
CA ASN A 138 8.88 10.79 6.75
C ASN A 138 9.83 10.70 5.54
N TYR A 139 10.17 9.49 5.11
CA TYR A 139 11.14 9.26 4.03
C TYR A 139 10.72 9.83 2.66
N PHE A 140 9.42 10.04 2.40
CA PHE A 140 8.95 10.67 1.17
C PHE A 140 9.43 12.12 1.03
N MET A 141 9.69 12.79 2.14
CA MET A 141 10.23 14.14 2.15
C MET A 141 11.74 14.18 1.89
N GLY A 142 12.38 13.01 1.83
CA GLY A 142 13.82 12.84 1.74
C GLY A 142 14.50 13.48 0.54
N SER A 143 13.77 13.75 -0.55
CA SER A 143 14.28 14.45 -1.73
C SER A 143 14.28 15.98 -1.59
N ILE A 144 13.60 16.55 -0.60
CA ILE A 144 13.46 18.00 -0.42
C ILE A 144 14.68 18.56 0.34
N VAL A 145 15.18 19.72 -0.09
CA VAL A 145 16.31 20.42 0.58
C VAL A 145 15.93 20.77 2.01
N GLY A 146 16.84 20.50 2.94
CA GLY A 146 16.63 20.70 4.38
C GLY A 146 16.23 19.44 5.13
N TYR A 147 15.97 18.34 4.42
CA TYR A 147 15.58 17.09 5.06
C TYR A 147 16.72 16.48 5.91
N ASP A 148 17.96 16.50 5.42
CA ASP A 148 19.09 15.90 6.15
C ASP A 148 19.41 16.65 7.44
N GLU A 149 19.19 17.97 7.46
CA GLU A 149 19.34 18.82 8.64
C GLU A 149 18.27 18.54 9.71
N MET A 150 17.10 18.05 9.29
CA MET A 150 16.02 17.59 10.18
C MET A 150 16.17 16.13 10.60
N ASN A 151 16.87 15.33 9.79
CA ASN A 151 17.03 13.88 9.96
C ASN A 151 18.51 13.49 9.80
N PRO A 152 19.39 13.95 10.70
CA PRO A 152 20.81 13.59 10.62
C PRO A 152 20.98 12.07 10.77
N VAL A 153 21.78 11.50 9.88
CA VAL A 153 22.06 10.07 9.86
C VAL A 153 22.93 9.70 11.05
N ASP A 154 22.61 8.60 11.71
CA ASP A 154 23.45 7.97 12.69
C ASP A 154 24.75 7.48 12.03
N PRO A 155 25.94 7.91 12.48
CA PRO A 155 27.21 7.61 11.81
C PRO A 155 27.58 6.12 11.81
N ASP A 156 27.13 5.36 12.80
CA ASP A 156 27.45 3.95 12.98
C ASP A 156 26.20 3.02 13.05
N GLY A 157 25.03 3.57 12.73
CA GLY A 157 23.75 2.85 12.76
C GLY A 157 23.33 2.50 14.18
N GLU A 158 23.24 1.21 14.51
CA GLU A 158 22.93 0.74 15.88
C GLU A 158 24.16 0.66 16.80
N GLY A 159 25.24 1.37 16.45
CA GLY A 159 26.48 1.43 17.23
C GLY A 159 26.35 2.28 18.51
N PRO A 160 27.49 2.52 19.22
CA PRO A 160 27.48 3.29 20.46
C PRO A 160 27.39 4.80 20.27
N GLN A 161 27.46 5.31 19.03
CA GLN A 161 27.27 6.73 18.74
C GLN A 161 25.78 6.99 18.48
N GLU A 162 25.25 8.03 19.10
CA GLU A 162 23.90 8.48 18.80
C GLU A 162 23.90 9.39 17.56
N ALA A 163 22.78 9.39 16.82
CA ALA A 163 22.59 10.33 15.73
C ALA A 163 22.80 11.78 16.24
N PRO A 164 23.47 12.65 15.46
CA PRO A 164 23.58 14.06 15.82
C PRO A 164 22.20 14.70 16.04
N ALA A 165 22.10 15.70 16.89
CA ALA A 165 20.87 16.45 17.04
C ALA A 165 20.48 17.13 15.72
N ALA A 166 19.19 17.17 15.40
CA ALA A 166 18.67 17.91 14.26
C ALA A 166 19.06 19.40 14.35
N THR A 167 19.52 19.96 13.24
CA THR A 167 19.95 21.37 13.15
C THR A 167 18.89 22.28 12.54
N ALA A 168 17.79 21.69 12.03
CA ALA A 168 16.63 22.41 11.47
C ALA A 168 15.32 21.80 11.99
N THR A 169 14.27 22.63 11.99
CA THR A 169 12.89 22.24 12.36
C THR A 169 11.93 22.32 11.19
N SER A 170 12.42 22.71 10.00
CA SER A 170 11.64 22.81 8.78
C SER A 170 12.53 22.58 7.55
N LEU A 171 11.90 22.12 6.48
CA LEU A 171 12.51 21.94 5.17
C LEU A 171 12.86 23.31 4.56
N SER A 172 14.13 23.63 4.40
CA SER A 172 14.57 24.90 3.81
C SER A 172 14.22 25.04 2.32
N GLY A 173 13.91 23.90 1.66
CA GLY A 173 13.43 23.86 0.27
C GLY A 173 11.96 24.21 0.10
N LEU A 174 11.16 24.37 1.16
CA LEU A 174 9.77 24.78 1.08
C LEU A 174 9.60 26.28 1.33
N LYS A 175 8.87 26.98 0.46
CA LYS A 175 8.57 28.41 0.65
C LYS A 175 7.15 28.74 0.18
N VAL A 176 6.37 29.31 1.07
CA VAL A 176 5.09 29.94 0.70
C VAL A 176 5.38 31.24 -0.02
N VAL A 177 4.84 31.41 -1.23
CA VAL A 177 4.94 32.63 -2.05
C VAL A 177 3.75 33.53 -1.79
N ASP A 178 2.55 32.94 -1.83
CA ASP A 178 1.28 33.56 -1.49
C ASP A 178 0.29 32.47 -1.01
N ASN A 179 -0.96 32.84 -0.73
CA ASN A 179 -1.96 31.91 -0.20
C ASN A 179 -2.21 30.67 -1.09
N LEU A 180 -1.99 30.79 -2.40
CA LEU A 180 -2.27 29.73 -3.37
C LEU A 180 -1.01 29.23 -4.08
N THR A 181 0.18 29.72 -3.69
CA THR A 181 1.42 29.38 -4.39
C THR A 181 2.52 29.07 -3.40
N PHE A 182 3.20 27.95 -3.58
CA PHE A 182 4.43 27.62 -2.86
C PHE A 182 5.45 26.96 -3.79
N THR A 183 6.72 27.01 -3.38
CA THR A 183 7.81 26.41 -4.13
C THR A 183 8.46 25.28 -3.32
N VAL A 184 8.99 24.29 -4.07
CA VAL A 184 9.71 23.14 -3.53
C VAL A 184 11.05 23.04 -4.23
N ALA A 185 12.15 23.08 -3.47
CA ALA A 185 13.48 22.81 -3.99
C ALA A 185 13.89 21.38 -3.62
N LEU A 186 14.20 20.56 -4.62
CA LEU A 186 14.70 19.20 -4.45
C LEU A 186 16.24 19.21 -4.38
N LYS A 187 16.83 18.19 -3.75
CA LYS A 187 18.28 17.97 -3.69
C LYS A 187 18.90 17.63 -5.05
N ASN A 188 18.13 16.93 -5.89
CA ASN A 188 18.52 16.47 -7.22
C ASN A 188 17.33 16.59 -8.18
N PRO A 189 17.56 16.64 -9.50
CA PRO A 189 16.47 16.58 -10.47
C PRO A 189 15.61 15.34 -10.26
N PHE A 190 14.29 15.49 -10.34
CA PHE A 190 13.34 14.38 -10.26
C PHE A 190 12.06 14.70 -11.07
N SER A 191 12.01 14.19 -12.31
CA SER A 191 10.87 14.34 -13.22
C SER A 191 9.59 13.65 -12.72
N GLY A 192 9.72 12.63 -11.89
CA GLY A 192 8.62 11.90 -11.25
C GLY A 192 8.00 12.61 -10.05
N PHE A 193 8.52 13.78 -9.64
CA PHE A 193 8.02 14.50 -8.47
C PHE A 193 6.51 14.77 -8.52
N PRO A 194 5.89 15.24 -9.63
CA PRO A 194 4.44 15.39 -9.70
C PRO A 194 3.67 14.09 -9.46
N THR A 195 4.19 12.95 -9.92
CA THR A 195 3.57 11.65 -9.73
C THR A 195 3.55 11.25 -8.25
N MET A 196 4.62 11.54 -7.51
CA MET A 196 4.70 11.23 -6.08
C MET A 196 3.69 12.04 -5.23
N LEU A 197 3.30 13.24 -5.67
CA LEU A 197 2.43 14.15 -4.91
C LEU A 197 0.96 13.70 -4.77
N GLY A 198 0.58 12.59 -5.39
CA GLY A 198 -0.72 11.94 -5.17
C GLY A 198 -0.76 11.01 -3.94
N TYR A 199 0.38 10.73 -3.31
CA TYR A 199 0.44 9.87 -2.14
C TYR A 199 -0.02 10.57 -0.85
N THR A 200 -0.61 9.82 0.09
CA THR A 200 -1.21 10.35 1.31
C THR A 200 -0.26 11.20 2.17
N ALA A 201 1.04 10.89 2.16
CA ALA A 201 2.05 11.65 2.91
C ALA A 201 2.13 13.14 2.49
N PHE A 202 1.65 13.47 1.30
CA PHE A 202 1.65 14.84 0.75
C PHE A 202 0.30 15.57 0.91
N TYR A 203 -0.67 14.98 1.60
CA TYR A 203 -1.96 15.63 1.83
C TYR A 203 -1.83 16.82 2.79
N PRO A 204 -2.66 17.86 2.63
CA PRO A 204 -2.63 19.05 3.49
C PRO A 204 -3.26 18.78 4.84
N MET A 205 -2.81 19.47 5.86
CA MET A 205 -3.45 19.50 7.16
C MET A 205 -3.89 20.94 7.53
N PRO A 206 -5.10 21.13 8.10
CA PRO A 206 -5.53 22.44 8.55
C PRO A 206 -4.72 22.89 9.78
N LYS A 207 -4.64 24.20 9.99
CA LYS A 207 -4.00 24.76 11.19
C LYS A 207 -4.58 24.18 12.50
N ALA A 208 -5.86 23.80 12.48
CA ALA A 208 -6.53 23.17 13.63
C ALA A 208 -5.97 21.79 14.02
N ALA A 209 -5.16 21.15 13.16
CA ALA A 209 -4.48 19.91 13.48
C ALA A 209 -3.42 20.09 14.57
N PHE A 210 -2.82 21.29 14.66
CA PHE A 210 -1.66 21.56 15.50
C PHE A 210 -2.05 22.27 16.79
N GLY A 211 -1.53 21.78 17.90
CA GLY A 211 -1.63 22.42 19.20
C GLY A 211 -0.70 23.64 19.35
N PRO A 212 -0.77 24.33 20.51
CA PRO A 212 0.09 25.48 20.79
C PRO A 212 1.59 25.17 20.80
N ASP A 213 1.95 23.91 20.98
CA ASP A 213 3.34 23.39 20.93
C ASP A 213 3.78 23.01 19.51
N GLY A 214 2.93 23.24 18.50
CA GLY A 214 3.18 22.88 17.12
C GLY A 214 3.07 21.39 16.80
N LYS A 215 2.57 20.58 17.75
CA LYS A 215 2.37 19.13 17.54
C LYS A 215 0.95 18.85 17.08
N VAL A 216 0.81 17.82 16.24
CA VAL A 216 -0.50 17.27 15.92
C VAL A 216 -1.15 16.76 17.21
N THR A 217 -2.39 17.20 17.46
CA THR A 217 -3.10 16.86 18.71
C THR A 217 -3.68 15.44 18.64
N GLU A 218 -3.77 14.76 19.78
CA GLU A 218 -4.42 13.44 19.87
C GLU A 218 -5.89 13.52 19.41
N ALA A 219 -6.58 14.59 19.73
CA ALA A 219 -7.96 14.81 19.29
C ALA A 219 -8.09 14.85 17.77
N TYR A 220 -7.11 15.46 17.07
CA TYR A 220 -7.09 15.48 15.61
C TYR A 220 -6.85 14.07 15.06
N GLY A 221 -5.91 13.30 15.59
CA GLY A 221 -5.65 11.94 15.13
C GLY A 221 -6.87 11.00 15.24
N LYS A 222 -7.72 11.23 16.26
CA LYS A 222 -8.97 10.48 16.44
C LYS A 222 -10.13 10.97 15.57
N SER A 223 -10.11 12.23 15.16
CA SER A 223 -11.17 12.84 14.34
C SER A 223 -10.58 13.90 13.42
N PRO A 224 -9.83 13.47 12.38
CA PRO A 224 -9.18 14.40 11.49
C PRO A 224 -10.18 15.27 10.73
N VAL A 225 -9.83 16.53 10.58
CA VAL A 225 -10.51 17.50 9.72
C VAL A 225 -9.79 17.46 8.37
N GLY A 226 -10.38 16.78 7.42
CA GLY A 226 -9.86 16.64 6.06
C GLY A 226 -10.48 17.64 5.09
N ASN A 227 -10.27 17.40 3.79
CA ASN A 227 -10.78 18.22 2.68
C ASN A 227 -11.38 17.36 1.56
N GLY A 228 -11.65 16.09 1.84
CA GLY A 228 -12.19 15.10 0.91
C GLY A 228 -13.72 15.03 0.88
N PRO A 229 -14.28 14.07 0.11
CA PRO A 229 -15.71 13.93 -0.10
C PRO A 229 -16.50 13.45 1.14
N PHE A 230 -15.82 12.87 2.12
CA PHE A 230 -16.42 12.45 3.39
C PHE A 230 -15.68 13.09 4.57
N LYS A 231 -16.38 13.19 5.70
CA LYS A 231 -15.83 13.68 6.96
C LYS A 231 -16.16 12.72 8.10
N MET A 232 -15.37 12.74 9.17
CA MET A 232 -15.62 11.92 10.35
C MET A 232 -17.03 12.17 10.89
N ALA A 233 -17.78 11.11 11.15
CA ALA A 233 -19.08 11.17 11.82
C ALA A 233 -18.93 11.28 13.34
N LYS A 234 -17.90 10.65 13.88
CA LYS A 234 -17.53 10.62 15.31
C LYS A 234 -16.03 10.34 15.43
N PRO A 235 -15.40 10.70 16.54
CA PRO A 235 -14.03 10.27 16.83
C PRO A 235 -13.91 8.74 16.80
N TRP A 236 -12.77 8.25 16.33
CA TRP A 236 -12.39 6.84 16.38
C TRP A 236 -11.25 6.62 17.36
N GLU A 237 -11.30 5.55 18.13
CA GLU A 237 -10.29 5.21 19.10
C GLU A 237 -9.74 3.80 18.80
N ARG A 238 -8.48 3.77 18.36
CA ARG A 238 -7.75 2.55 17.99
C ARG A 238 -7.75 1.55 19.16
N GLY A 239 -7.93 0.26 18.83
CA GLY A 239 -7.99 -0.82 19.82
C GLY A 239 -9.28 -0.88 20.65
N LYS A 240 -10.25 0.01 20.40
CA LYS A 240 -11.53 0.05 21.12
C LYS A 240 -12.73 -0.02 20.20
N ASP A 241 -12.74 0.78 19.14
CA ASP A 241 -13.87 0.85 18.22
C ASP A 241 -13.78 -0.26 17.16
N GLN A 242 -14.92 -0.81 16.78
CA GLN A 242 -15.05 -1.86 15.78
C GLN A 242 -15.28 -1.30 14.37
N SER A 243 -15.41 0.01 14.23
CA SER A 243 -15.60 0.68 12.95
C SER A 243 -15.16 2.13 12.98
N ILE A 244 -14.79 2.64 11.81
CA ILE A 244 -14.56 4.06 11.55
C ILE A 244 -15.73 4.56 10.70
N SER A 245 -16.49 5.52 11.24
CA SER A 245 -17.70 6.03 10.60
C SER A 245 -17.45 7.39 9.96
N VAL A 246 -17.82 7.52 8.69
CA VAL A 246 -17.74 8.78 7.96
C VAL A 246 -19.07 9.12 7.31
N VAL A 247 -19.33 10.41 7.13
CA VAL A 247 -20.53 10.94 6.46
C VAL A 247 -20.13 11.85 5.32
N ARG A 248 -20.98 11.93 4.31
CA ARG A 248 -20.75 12.81 3.15
C ARG A 248 -20.51 14.26 3.58
N TYR A 249 -19.56 14.90 2.93
CA TYR A 249 -19.32 16.34 3.03
C TYR A 249 -20.01 17.04 1.86
N ASP A 250 -21.18 17.62 2.11
CA ASP A 250 -22.04 18.21 1.05
C ASP A 250 -21.44 19.43 0.38
N GLU A 251 -20.46 20.11 1.02
CA GLU A 251 -19.75 21.27 0.49
C GLU A 251 -18.46 20.88 -0.25
N PHE A 252 -18.24 19.58 -0.52
CA PHE A 252 -17.06 19.15 -1.26
C PHE A 252 -17.05 19.78 -2.66
N LYS A 253 -15.94 20.41 -3.01
CA LYS A 253 -15.85 21.28 -4.20
C LYS A 253 -16.02 20.54 -5.53
N GLU A 254 -15.62 19.26 -5.59
CA GLU A 254 -15.70 18.46 -6.83
C GLU A 254 -17.06 17.77 -7.01
N GLY A 255 -18.04 18.11 -6.19
CA GLY A 255 -19.38 17.55 -6.22
C GLY A 255 -19.66 16.65 -5.01
N GLN A 256 -20.86 16.08 -4.96
CA GLN A 256 -21.28 15.25 -3.85
C GLN A 256 -21.01 13.78 -4.12
N ALA A 257 -20.42 13.07 -3.17
CA ALA A 257 -20.40 11.61 -3.17
C ALA A 257 -21.83 11.05 -3.21
N LYS A 258 -22.01 9.88 -3.81
CA LYS A 258 -23.33 9.27 -3.99
C LYS A 258 -23.85 8.60 -2.70
N LEU A 259 -22.94 8.23 -1.82
CA LEU A 259 -23.26 7.64 -0.51
C LEU A 259 -23.44 8.75 0.54
N ASP A 260 -24.42 8.59 1.42
CA ASP A 260 -24.63 9.51 2.56
C ASP A 260 -23.66 9.23 3.71
N ALA A 261 -23.31 7.95 3.91
CA ALA A 261 -22.41 7.50 4.98
C ALA A 261 -21.72 6.18 4.63
N VAL A 262 -20.54 5.99 5.21
CA VAL A 262 -19.74 4.75 5.11
C VAL A 262 -19.25 4.37 6.51
N ASP A 263 -19.37 3.09 6.86
CA ASP A 263 -18.75 2.47 8.02
C ASP A 263 -17.63 1.53 7.55
N PHE A 264 -16.40 1.89 7.84
CA PHE A 264 -15.25 1.00 7.66
C PHE A 264 -15.24 0.03 8.84
N MET A 265 -15.63 -1.20 8.57
CA MET A 265 -15.77 -2.27 9.57
C MET A 265 -14.45 -2.98 9.78
N ILE A 266 -13.96 -2.97 11.04
CA ILE A 266 -12.66 -3.54 11.38
C ILE A 266 -12.81 -5.04 11.60
N TYR A 267 -12.14 -5.84 10.76
CA TYR A 267 -12.06 -7.28 10.90
C TYR A 267 -10.63 -7.73 11.17
N THR A 268 -10.50 -8.79 11.98
CA THR A 268 -9.23 -9.48 12.23
C THR A 268 -9.13 -10.82 11.48
N ASP A 269 -10.21 -11.21 10.77
CA ASP A 269 -10.32 -12.48 10.06
C ASP A 269 -11.17 -12.30 8.81
N LEU A 270 -10.55 -12.43 7.65
CA LEU A 270 -11.19 -12.26 6.35
C LEU A 270 -12.30 -13.30 6.09
N ALA A 271 -12.19 -14.52 6.63
CA ALA A 271 -13.23 -15.52 6.48
C ALA A 271 -14.51 -15.14 7.24
N THR A 272 -14.39 -14.40 8.32
CA THR A 272 -15.54 -13.83 9.04
C THR A 272 -16.17 -12.69 8.24
N ALA A 273 -15.36 -11.76 7.72
CA ALA A 273 -15.83 -10.68 6.84
C ALA A 273 -16.56 -11.24 5.59
N TYR A 274 -16.00 -12.30 4.99
CA TYR A 274 -16.61 -12.95 3.82
C TYR A 274 -18.00 -13.54 4.13
N ARG A 275 -18.16 -14.20 5.28
CA ARG A 275 -19.47 -14.68 5.73
C ARG A 275 -20.47 -13.54 5.94
N ASP A 276 -20.01 -12.41 6.47
CA ASP A 276 -20.85 -11.22 6.63
C ASP A 276 -21.23 -10.60 5.28
N LEU A 277 -20.32 -10.59 4.29
CA LEU A 277 -20.64 -10.20 2.91
C LEU A 277 -21.70 -11.11 2.29
N GLN A 278 -21.56 -12.43 2.44
CA GLN A 278 -22.55 -13.42 1.97
C GLN A 278 -23.92 -13.23 2.64
N ALA A 279 -23.94 -12.91 3.92
CA ALA A 279 -25.17 -12.68 4.69
C ALA A 279 -25.78 -11.29 4.45
N GLY A 280 -25.10 -10.38 3.72
CA GLY A 280 -25.55 -9.00 3.52
C GLY A 280 -25.33 -8.09 4.74
N ASN A 281 -24.50 -8.51 5.69
CA ASN A 281 -24.08 -7.72 6.85
C ASN A 281 -22.85 -6.85 6.55
N LEU A 282 -22.20 -7.07 5.43
CA LEU A 282 -21.09 -6.29 4.88
C LEU A 282 -21.42 -5.99 3.42
N ASP A 283 -20.96 -4.87 2.88
CA ASP A 283 -21.30 -4.46 1.53
C ASP A 283 -20.13 -4.56 0.54
N ILE A 284 -18.87 -4.32 0.98
CA ILE A 284 -17.70 -4.35 0.10
C ILE A 284 -16.52 -4.99 0.83
N MET A 285 -15.79 -5.85 0.13
CA MET A 285 -14.46 -6.35 0.48
C MET A 285 -13.52 -6.12 -0.70
N ASP A 286 -12.39 -5.50 -0.48
CA ASP A 286 -11.32 -5.33 -1.46
C ASP A 286 -10.41 -6.56 -1.56
N GLN A 287 -10.35 -7.37 -0.50
CA GLN A 287 -9.60 -8.60 -0.43
C GLN A 287 -10.44 -9.76 0.10
N LEU A 288 -10.54 -10.86 -0.67
CA LEU A 288 -11.21 -12.08 -0.26
C LEU A 288 -10.22 -13.07 0.40
N PRO A 289 -10.69 -13.91 1.33
CA PRO A 289 -9.88 -14.99 1.87
C PRO A 289 -9.52 -16.00 0.75
N ALA A 290 -8.29 -16.49 0.78
CA ALA A 290 -7.73 -17.33 -0.31
C ALA A 290 -8.59 -18.56 -0.64
N GLU A 291 -9.18 -19.17 0.37
CA GLU A 291 -10.06 -20.34 0.23
C GLU A 291 -11.41 -20.04 -0.48
N ALA A 292 -11.84 -18.77 -0.47
CA ALA A 292 -13.09 -18.36 -1.11
C ALA A 292 -12.93 -18.06 -2.60
N ILE A 293 -11.74 -17.72 -3.07
CA ILE A 293 -11.51 -17.17 -4.42
C ILE A 293 -11.99 -18.13 -5.52
N GLY A 294 -11.73 -19.43 -5.35
CA GLY A 294 -12.17 -20.45 -6.31
C GLY A 294 -13.67 -20.50 -6.55
N SER A 295 -14.50 -20.12 -5.58
CA SER A 295 -15.97 -20.10 -5.67
C SER A 295 -16.56 -18.71 -5.86
N ALA A 296 -15.85 -17.65 -5.43
CA ALA A 296 -16.36 -16.29 -5.38
C ALA A 296 -16.82 -15.75 -6.74
N LYS A 297 -16.11 -16.08 -7.82
CA LYS A 297 -16.50 -15.66 -9.19
C LYS A 297 -17.86 -16.22 -9.59
N ALA A 298 -18.16 -17.46 -9.25
CA ALA A 298 -19.45 -18.08 -9.53
C ALA A 298 -20.56 -17.55 -8.60
N GLU A 299 -20.21 -17.23 -7.35
CA GLU A 299 -21.15 -16.76 -6.34
C GLU A 299 -21.56 -15.30 -6.57
N PHE A 300 -20.59 -14.42 -6.82
CA PHE A 300 -20.85 -12.99 -6.97
C PHE A 300 -21.08 -12.54 -8.42
N GLY A 301 -20.67 -13.33 -9.43
CA GLY A 301 -20.83 -12.97 -10.84
C GLY A 301 -20.17 -11.63 -11.15
N ASP A 302 -20.94 -10.67 -11.72
CA ASP A 302 -20.46 -9.32 -12.07
C ASP A 302 -20.08 -8.46 -10.84
N ARG A 303 -20.33 -8.94 -9.64
CA ARG A 303 -19.95 -8.29 -8.38
C ARG A 303 -18.62 -8.83 -7.81
N TYR A 304 -17.99 -9.78 -8.47
CA TYR A 304 -16.63 -10.21 -8.20
C TYR A 304 -15.66 -9.33 -8.96
N ILE A 305 -14.64 -8.81 -8.26
CA ILE A 305 -13.60 -7.96 -8.83
C ILE A 305 -12.31 -8.76 -8.89
N GLU A 306 -11.74 -8.85 -10.09
CA GLU A 306 -10.43 -9.46 -10.34
C GLU A 306 -9.63 -8.51 -11.23
N GLN A 307 -8.52 -7.98 -10.73
CA GLN A 307 -7.68 -7.04 -11.47
C GLN A 307 -6.23 -7.11 -11.02
N PRO A 308 -5.27 -6.70 -11.88
CA PRO A 308 -3.88 -6.56 -11.47
C PRO A 308 -3.72 -5.57 -10.30
N SER A 309 -2.86 -5.92 -9.34
CA SER A 309 -2.41 -5.05 -8.27
C SER A 309 -0.98 -4.55 -8.55
N SER A 310 -0.52 -3.58 -7.78
CA SER A 310 0.82 -3.03 -7.92
C SER A 310 1.95 -3.92 -7.40
N GLY A 311 1.61 -5.02 -6.73
CA GLY A 311 2.59 -5.86 -6.06
C GLY A 311 3.37 -6.79 -6.99
N VAL A 312 4.68 -6.94 -6.74
CA VAL A 312 5.56 -7.95 -7.34
C VAL A 312 6.23 -8.78 -6.25
N GLY A 313 6.06 -10.09 -6.30
CA GLY A 313 6.74 -11.05 -5.42
C GLY A 313 7.99 -11.61 -6.10
N TYR A 314 9.11 -11.65 -5.38
CA TYR A 314 10.38 -12.05 -5.94
C TYR A 314 11.24 -12.87 -4.98
N ILE A 315 12.27 -13.52 -5.53
CA ILE A 315 13.36 -14.16 -4.79
C ILE A 315 14.60 -13.29 -4.97
N GLY A 316 15.12 -12.76 -3.88
CA GLY A 316 16.31 -11.93 -3.85
C GLY A 316 17.58 -12.70 -3.48
N PHE A 317 18.73 -12.17 -3.89
CA PHE A 317 20.05 -12.74 -3.63
C PHE A 317 21.00 -11.68 -3.09
N PRO A 318 21.68 -11.91 -1.95
CA PRO A 318 22.73 -11.01 -1.48
C PRO A 318 24.01 -11.22 -2.33
N ILE A 319 24.05 -10.60 -3.51
CA ILE A 319 25.05 -10.88 -4.55
C ILE A 319 26.50 -10.51 -4.17
N LYS A 320 26.69 -9.58 -3.21
CA LYS A 320 28.03 -9.21 -2.72
C LYS A 320 28.46 -10.02 -1.49
N THR A 321 27.53 -10.31 -0.59
CA THR A 321 27.85 -10.88 0.72
C THR A 321 27.35 -12.32 0.89
N GLY A 322 26.55 -12.81 -0.04
CA GLY A 322 25.90 -14.11 0.02
C GLY A 322 26.79 -15.31 -0.30
N ALA A 323 26.16 -16.47 -0.32
CA ALA A 323 26.74 -17.73 -0.77
C ALA A 323 27.19 -17.67 -2.25
N ASP A 324 28.04 -18.57 -2.69
CA ASP A 324 28.63 -18.49 -4.03
C ASP A 324 27.58 -18.60 -5.14
N TYR A 325 26.51 -19.38 -4.97
CA TYR A 325 25.40 -19.42 -5.93
C TYR A 325 24.69 -18.06 -6.07
N ALA A 326 24.68 -17.24 -5.03
CA ALA A 326 24.08 -15.92 -5.07
C ALA A 326 24.90 -14.91 -5.89
N LYS A 327 26.20 -15.13 -6.06
CA LYS A 327 27.13 -14.23 -6.76
C LYS A 327 27.13 -14.40 -8.27
N SER A 328 26.78 -15.59 -8.80
CA SER A 328 26.80 -15.90 -10.24
C SER A 328 25.47 -15.52 -10.91
N ALA A 329 25.50 -14.62 -11.89
CA ALA A 329 24.33 -14.26 -12.69
C ALA A 329 23.78 -15.48 -13.48
N ASP A 330 24.65 -16.32 -14.02
CA ASP A 330 24.23 -17.54 -14.74
C ASP A 330 23.50 -18.52 -13.83
N ILE A 331 23.96 -18.68 -12.58
CA ILE A 331 23.25 -19.52 -11.60
C ILE A 331 21.89 -18.93 -11.26
N ARG A 332 21.78 -17.60 -11.04
CA ARG A 332 20.49 -16.95 -10.76
C ARG A 332 19.54 -17.09 -11.96
N LYS A 333 20.07 -16.95 -13.20
CA LYS A 333 19.28 -17.19 -14.42
C LYS A 333 18.81 -18.65 -14.51
N ALA A 334 19.67 -19.62 -14.24
CA ALA A 334 19.30 -21.05 -14.21
C ALA A 334 18.22 -21.33 -13.16
N ILE A 335 18.35 -20.76 -11.94
CA ILE A 335 17.32 -20.83 -10.90
C ILE A 335 16.00 -20.25 -11.41
N SER A 336 16.02 -19.08 -12.05
CA SER A 336 14.82 -18.42 -12.59
C SER A 336 14.10 -19.29 -13.64
N MET A 337 14.86 -19.85 -14.60
CA MET A 337 14.31 -20.71 -15.66
C MET A 337 13.80 -22.06 -15.13
N ALA A 338 14.28 -22.51 -13.98
CA ALA A 338 13.82 -23.74 -13.33
C ALA A 338 12.51 -23.59 -12.55
N ILE A 339 12.00 -22.37 -12.34
CA ILE A 339 10.77 -22.09 -11.58
C ILE A 339 9.56 -22.13 -12.52
N ASP A 340 8.65 -23.09 -12.31
CA ASP A 340 7.35 -23.14 -13.00
C ASP A 340 6.37 -22.15 -12.34
N ARG A 341 6.50 -20.88 -12.73
CA ARG A 341 5.66 -19.77 -12.22
C ARG A 341 4.18 -20.02 -12.45
N LYS A 342 3.83 -20.57 -13.62
CA LYS A 342 2.45 -20.84 -13.99
C LYS A 342 1.82 -21.85 -13.04
N THR A 343 2.44 -23.02 -12.85
CA THR A 343 1.91 -24.02 -11.94
C THR A 343 1.82 -23.49 -10.51
N ILE A 344 2.82 -22.71 -10.04
CA ILE A 344 2.79 -22.11 -8.70
C ILE A 344 1.61 -21.13 -8.56
N THR A 345 1.40 -20.23 -9.53
CA THR A 345 0.31 -19.26 -9.45
C THR A 345 -1.08 -19.91 -9.58
N GLU A 346 -1.22 -20.94 -10.40
CA GLU A 346 -2.49 -21.63 -10.58
C GLU A 346 -2.83 -22.59 -9.41
N THR A 347 -1.84 -23.31 -8.87
CA THR A 347 -2.11 -24.37 -7.88
C THR A 347 -1.89 -23.95 -6.44
N VAL A 348 -0.84 -23.18 -6.14
CA VAL A 348 -0.53 -22.73 -4.78
C VAL A 348 -1.32 -21.48 -4.43
N PHE A 349 -1.39 -20.53 -5.37
CA PHE A 349 -2.11 -19.29 -5.16
C PHE A 349 -3.56 -19.31 -5.68
N SER A 350 -4.05 -20.45 -6.19
CA SER A 350 -5.43 -20.59 -6.69
C SER A 350 -5.85 -19.51 -7.70
N GLY A 351 -4.89 -19.01 -8.51
CA GLY A 351 -5.13 -17.95 -9.49
C GLY A 351 -5.15 -16.52 -8.91
N THR A 352 -4.87 -16.31 -7.62
CA THR A 352 -4.80 -14.97 -7.00
C THR A 352 -3.51 -14.22 -7.31
N ARG A 353 -2.68 -14.80 -8.14
CA ARG A 353 -1.42 -14.25 -8.62
C ARG A 353 -1.24 -14.65 -10.07
N VAL A 354 -0.48 -13.85 -10.81
CA VAL A 354 -0.09 -14.18 -12.19
C VAL A 354 1.42 -14.29 -12.31
N PRO A 355 1.96 -15.11 -13.22
CA PRO A 355 3.39 -15.18 -13.45
C PRO A 355 3.98 -13.81 -13.75
N ALA A 356 5.07 -13.44 -13.07
CA ALA A 356 5.77 -12.20 -13.36
C ALA A 356 6.75 -12.40 -14.53
N ASP A 357 6.76 -11.43 -15.43
CA ASP A 357 7.57 -11.37 -16.64
C ASP A 357 8.33 -10.03 -16.79
N ASP A 358 8.32 -9.22 -15.72
CA ASP A 358 9.00 -7.94 -15.55
C ASP A 358 9.17 -7.65 -14.04
N PHE A 359 10.03 -6.68 -13.64
CA PHE A 359 10.05 -6.14 -12.30
C PHE A 359 8.97 -5.08 -12.07
N ILE A 360 8.65 -4.33 -13.11
CA ILE A 360 7.64 -3.29 -13.08
C ILE A 360 6.25 -3.95 -13.17
N SER A 361 5.33 -3.58 -12.28
CA SER A 361 3.98 -4.14 -12.30
C SER A 361 3.17 -3.69 -13.53
N PRO A 362 2.26 -4.56 -14.06
CA PRO A 362 1.38 -4.22 -15.18
C PRO A 362 0.50 -2.99 -14.99
N VAL A 363 0.29 -2.53 -13.75
CA VAL A 363 -0.53 -1.33 -13.46
C VAL A 363 0.25 -0.03 -13.56
N VAL A 364 1.54 -0.07 -13.89
CA VAL A 364 2.42 1.10 -13.95
C VAL A 364 2.82 1.39 -15.40
N SER A 365 2.73 2.66 -15.80
CA SER A 365 3.27 3.11 -17.08
C SER A 365 4.77 2.78 -17.16
N GLY A 366 5.17 2.04 -18.20
CA GLY A 366 6.56 1.56 -18.35
C GLY A 366 6.71 0.06 -18.18
N TYR A 367 5.70 -0.66 -17.68
CA TYR A 367 5.65 -2.12 -17.78
C TYR A 367 5.78 -2.59 -19.22
N ARG A 368 6.50 -3.67 -19.42
CA ARG A 368 6.71 -4.29 -20.73
C ARG A 368 6.44 -5.78 -20.64
N GLN A 369 5.32 -6.22 -21.22
CA GLN A 369 4.99 -7.63 -21.24
C GLN A 369 6.13 -8.46 -21.82
N GLY A 370 6.58 -9.47 -21.09
CA GLY A 370 7.65 -10.38 -21.53
C GLY A 370 9.06 -9.79 -21.48
N ALA A 371 9.30 -8.66 -20.81
CA ALA A 371 10.62 -8.02 -20.75
C ALA A 371 11.71 -8.94 -20.17
N CYS A 372 11.37 -9.77 -19.20
CA CYS A 372 12.28 -10.76 -18.61
C CYS A 372 12.73 -11.86 -19.60
N GLY A 373 12.00 -12.05 -20.71
CA GLY A 373 12.34 -12.94 -21.82
C GLY A 373 12.64 -14.38 -21.36
N GLU A 374 13.76 -14.91 -21.84
CA GLU A 374 14.19 -16.29 -21.56
C GLU A 374 14.36 -16.54 -20.05
N ALA A 375 14.84 -15.55 -19.29
CA ALA A 375 15.12 -15.72 -17.87
C ALA A 375 13.86 -16.01 -17.04
N CYS A 376 12.69 -15.53 -17.44
CA CYS A 376 11.42 -15.84 -16.80
C CYS A 376 10.61 -16.95 -17.50
N THR A 377 11.10 -17.50 -18.59
CA THR A 377 10.49 -18.62 -19.28
C THR A 377 10.87 -19.94 -18.60
N TYR A 378 9.88 -20.74 -18.24
CA TYR A 378 10.12 -22.07 -17.66
C TYR A 378 10.73 -23.00 -18.71
N ASP A 379 11.99 -23.37 -18.54
CA ASP A 379 12.72 -24.33 -19.39
C ASP A 379 13.68 -25.14 -18.52
N PRO A 380 13.24 -26.25 -17.94
CA PRO A 380 14.05 -27.03 -17.01
C PRO A 380 15.27 -27.69 -17.67
N VAL A 381 15.24 -27.92 -19.00
CA VAL A 381 16.38 -28.51 -19.73
C VAL A 381 17.51 -27.49 -19.84
N LYS A 382 17.22 -26.31 -20.39
CA LYS A 382 18.21 -25.24 -20.49
C LYS A 382 18.66 -24.74 -19.11
N ALA A 383 17.74 -24.69 -18.12
CA ALA A 383 18.08 -24.35 -16.75
C ALA A 383 19.15 -25.28 -16.19
N LYS A 384 18.99 -26.60 -16.38
CA LYS A 384 19.97 -27.60 -15.94
C LYS A 384 21.31 -27.46 -16.65
N GLU A 385 21.29 -27.30 -17.98
CA GLU A 385 22.51 -27.09 -18.78
C GLU A 385 23.29 -25.86 -18.31
N LEU A 386 22.59 -24.75 -18.10
CA LEU A 386 23.19 -23.51 -17.61
C LEU A 386 23.73 -23.66 -16.18
N PHE A 387 22.96 -24.29 -15.28
CA PHE A 387 23.37 -24.56 -13.91
C PHE A 387 24.66 -25.40 -13.84
N ASP A 388 24.72 -26.46 -14.63
CA ASP A 388 25.88 -27.37 -14.64
C ASP A 388 27.12 -26.67 -15.24
N SER A 389 26.96 -25.95 -16.36
CA SER A 389 28.05 -25.21 -17.01
C SER A 389 28.62 -24.10 -16.14
N ALA A 390 27.77 -23.46 -15.33
CA ALA A 390 28.18 -22.44 -14.36
C ALA A 390 28.74 -23.05 -13.06
N GLY A 391 28.82 -24.37 -12.95
CA GLY A 391 29.40 -25.07 -11.79
C GLY A 391 28.46 -25.17 -10.57
N GLY A 392 27.16 -25.07 -10.77
CA GLY A 392 26.13 -25.02 -9.73
C GLY A 392 26.18 -26.20 -8.76
N ALA A 393 26.49 -27.42 -9.25
CA ALA A 393 26.63 -28.61 -8.41
C ALA A 393 27.73 -28.50 -7.32
N LYS A 394 28.65 -27.54 -7.43
CA LYS A 394 29.77 -27.34 -6.49
C LYS A 394 29.52 -26.16 -5.52
N MET A 395 28.41 -25.43 -5.67
CA MET A 395 28.16 -24.18 -4.90
C MET A 395 27.43 -24.40 -3.58
N GLY A 396 27.23 -25.66 -3.16
CA GLY A 396 26.54 -26.02 -1.93
C GLY A 396 25.02 -25.91 -2.00
N ALA A 397 24.36 -26.09 -0.87
CA ALA A 397 22.90 -26.02 -0.76
C ALA A 397 22.38 -24.60 -0.98
N ILE A 398 21.26 -24.48 -1.70
CA ILE A 398 20.54 -23.20 -1.88
C ILE A 398 19.59 -23.04 -0.69
N GLU A 399 19.86 -22.06 0.16
CA GLU A 399 18.91 -21.67 1.22
C GLU A 399 17.87 -20.69 0.64
N LEU A 400 16.58 -20.94 0.90
CA LEU A 400 15.46 -20.06 0.53
C LEU A 400 14.79 -19.55 1.80
N GLY A 401 15.15 -18.34 2.24
CA GLY A 401 14.58 -17.70 3.41
C GLY A 401 13.19 -17.12 3.16
N TYR A 402 12.31 -17.28 4.14
CA TYR A 402 10.98 -16.67 4.11
C TYR A 402 10.46 -16.42 5.53
N ASN A 403 9.60 -15.43 5.70
CA ASN A 403 8.90 -15.20 6.96
C ASN A 403 7.68 -16.13 7.08
N ALA A 404 7.55 -16.75 8.25
CA ALA A 404 6.50 -17.75 8.50
C ALA A 404 5.12 -17.10 8.78
N ASP A 405 5.12 -15.85 9.23
CA ASP A 405 3.92 -15.06 9.54
C ASP A 405 3.18 -14.50 8.30
N GLY A 406 3.70 -14.68 7.07
CA GLY A 406 3.13 -14.11 5.85
C GLY A 406 2.57 -15.14 4.84
N GLY A 407 2.31 -16.40 5.25
CA GLY A 407 1.73 -17.41 4.35
C GLY A 407 2.63 -17.82 3.16
N HIS A 408 3.96 -17.77 3.33
CA HIS A 408 4.91 -17.97 2.22
C HIS A 408 5.45 -19.40 2.10
N LYS A 409 5.13 -20.27 3.04
CA LYS A 409 5.68 -21.63 3.11
C LYS A 409 5.41 -22.43 1.85
N GLU A 410 4.16 -22.47 1.43
CA GLU A 410 3.69 -23.36 0.37
C GLU A 410 4.34 -23.04 -0.98
N TRP A 411 4.43 -21.78 -1.36
CA TRP A 411 5.05 -21.42 -2.63
C TRP A 411 6.58 -21.51 -2.59
N ILE A 412 7.21 -21.24 -1.46
CA ILE A 412 8.66 -21.43 -1.30
C ILE A 412 9.02 -22.93 -1.34
N GLU A 413 8.21 -23.80 -0.76
CA GLU A 413 8.37 -25.26 -0.90
C GLU A 413 8.15 -25.70 -2.35
N ALA A 414 7.19 -25.13 -3.08
CA ALA A 414 6.99 -25.41 -4.49
C ALA A 414 8.20 -24.99 -5.33
N VAL A 415 8.76 -23.80 -5.09
CA VAL A 415 10.02 -23.37 -5.71
C VAL A 415 11.15 -24.32 -5.36
N ALA A 416 11.34 -24.67 -4.10
CA ALA A 416 12.39 -25.60 -3.68
C ALA A 416 12.28 -26.94 -4.40
N ASN A 417 11.07 -27.46 -4.56
CA ASN A 417 10.81 -28.70 -5.28
C ASN A 417 11.11 -28.59 -6.77
N ASN A 418 10.78 -27.45 -7.40
CA ASN A 418 11.17 -27.17 -8.78
C ASN A 418 12.71 -27.22 -8.93
N LEU A 419 13.44 -26.54 -8.04
CA LEU A 419 14.91 -26.49 -8.12
C LEU A 419 15.55 -27.86 -7.87
N ARG A 420 15.05 -28.64 -6.90
CA ARG A 420 15.51 -30.02 -6.64
C ARG A 420 15.29 -30.91 -7.85
N THR A 421 14.11 -30.85 -8.45
CA THR A 421 13.74 -31.70 -9.59
C THR A 421 14.45 -31.29 -10.87
N ASN A 422 14.46 -29.99 -11.16
CA ASN A 422 14.90 -29.48 -12.46
C ASN A 422 16.42 -29.27 -12.52
N LEU A 423 17.07 -28.89 -11.41
CA LEU A 423 18.51 -28.63 -11.36
C LEU A 423 19.30 -29.75 -10.69
N GLY A 424 18.64 -30.65 -9.94
CA GLY A 424 19.33 -31.60 -9.08
C GLY A 424 20.06 -30.92 -7.91
N ALA A 425 19.67 -29.71 -7.56
CA ALA A 425 20.31 -28.93 -6.50
C ALA A 425 19.81 -29.37 -5.12
N GLU A 426 20.66 -29.30 -4.11
CA GLU A 426 20.22 -29.35 -2.72
C GLU A 426 19.60 -28.00 -2.36
N VAL A 427 18.34 -28.00 -1.88
CA VAL A 427 17.61 -26.77 -1.58
C VAL A 427 16.93 -26.88 -0.21
N THR A 428 17.16 -25.89 0.63
CA THR A 428 16.63 -25.85 2.00
C THR A 428 15.77 -24.60 2.21
N PRO A 429 14.44 -24.72 2.27
CA PRO A 429 13.57 -23.67 2.78
C PRO A 429 13.92 -23.33 4.22
N LYS A 430 14.06 -22.04 4.52
CA LYS A 430 14.50 -21.53 5.83
C LYS A 430 13.46 -20.55 6.40
N PRO A 431 12.52 -21.05 7.23
CA PRO A 431 11.55 -20.18 7.86
C PRO A 431 12.22 -19.27 8.91
N VAL A 432 11.81 -18.01 8.93
CA VAL A 432 12.07 -17.04 9.99
C VAL A 432 10.73 -16.69 10.62
N GLU A 433 10.64 -16.64 11.93
CA GLU A 433 9.36 -16.50 12.63
C GLU A 433 8.60 -15.24 12.20
N LYS A 434 9.30 -14.09 12.10
CA LYS A 434 8.70 -12.79 11.82
C LYS A 434 9.35 -12.09 10.63
N PHE A 435 8.54 -11.32 9.89
CA PHE A 435 9.02 -10.51 8.78
C PHE A 435 10.06 -9.47 9.24
N ALA A 436 9.83 -8.78 10.37
CA ALA A 436 10.78 -7.84 10.92
C ALA A 436 12.18 -8.43 11.11
N THR A 437 12.27 -9.67 11.61
CA THR A 437 13.57 -10.34 11.82
C THR A 437 14.32 -10.57 10.51
N ILE A 438 13.62 -10.95 9.42
CA ILE A 438 14.31 -11.14 8.13
C ILE A 438 14.78 -9.79 7.56
N LEU A 439 14.01 -8.71 7.77
CA LEU A 439 14.40 -7.35 7.38
C LEU A 439 15.65 -6.87 8.14
N ASP A 440 15.69 -7.07 9.46
CA ASP A 440 16.85 -6.74 10.30
C ASP A 440 18.11 -7.48 9.85
N ASP A 441 18.01 -8.79 9.58
CA ASP A 441 19.14 -9.60 9.11
C ASP A 441 19.61 -9.21 7.70
N LEU A 442 18.70 -8.83 6.81
CA LEU A 442 19.01 -8.34 5.48
C LEU A 442 19.67 -6.96 5.55
N GLY A 443 19.10 -6.02 6.30
CA GLY A 443 19.64 -4.68 6.52
C GLY A 443 21.04 -4.72 7.14
N ALA A 444 21.24 -5.56 8.13
CA ALA A 444 22.54 -5.79 8.78
C ALA A 444 23.52 -6.65 7.93
N LYS A 445 23.14 -7.08 6.71
CA LYS A 445 23.95 -7.91 5.78
C LYS A 445 24.39 -9.27 6.38
N LYS A 446 23.66 -9.75 7.38
CA LYS A 446 23.90 -11.05 8.03
C LYS A 446 23.38 -12.22 7.20
N TRP A 447 22.32 -11.99 6.43
CA TRP A 447 21.70 -13.01 5.59
C TRP A 447 22.61 -13.41 4.42
N LYS A 448 22.74 -14.72 4.14
CA LYS A 448 23.65 -15.24 3.11
C LYS A 448 22.95 -16.04 2.02
N GLY A 449 21.78 -16.59 2.29
CA GLY A 449 20.99 -17.36 1.36
C GLY A 449 20.12 -16.48 0.44
N ALA A 450 19.42 -17.11 -0.50
CA ALA A 450 18.34 -16.44 -1.21
C ALA A 450 17.19 -16.16 -0.24
N PHE A 451 16.36 -15.18 -0.52
CA PHE A 451 15.28 -14.76 0.35
C PHE A 451 14.04 -14.36 -0.45
N ARG A 452 12.88 -14.62 0.14
CA ARG A 452 11.61 -14.11 -0.35
C ARG A 452 11.44 -12.65 0.01
N MET A 453 10.95 -11.85 -0.94
CA MET A 453 10.52 -10.48 -0.69
C MET A 453 9.37 -10.11 -1.66
N ALA A 454 8.78 -8.95 -1.46
CA ALA A 454 7.82 -8.34 -2.38
C ALA A 454 7.98 -6.82 -2.33
N TRP A 455 7.51 -6.17 -3.38
CA TRP A 455 7.39 -4.72 -3.44
C TRP A 455 5.97 -4.35 -3.87
N ILE A 456 5.41 -3.35 -3.23
CA ILE A 456 4.16 -2.69 -3.60
C ILE A 456 4.50 -1.23 -3.85
N MET A 457 3.97 -0.62 -4.91
CA MET A 457 4.33 0.75 -5.24
C MET A 457 3.82 1.74 -4.20
N ASP A 458 4.63 2.74 -3.91
CA ASP A 458 4.23 3.92 -3.15
C ASP A 458 3.52 4.94 -4.06
N TYR A 459 3.94 5.03 -5.32
CA TYR A 459 3.36 5.86 -6.38
C TYR A 459 3.58 5.20 -7.75
N PRO A 460 2.71 5.46 -8.76
CA PRO A 460 2.71 4.73 -10.03
C PRO A 460 3.83 5.20 -10.97
N SER A 461 5.06 4.87 -10.63
CA SER A 461 6.26 5.18 -11.41
C SER A 461 7.16 3.95 -11.52
N PRO A 462 7.75 3.67 -12.70
CA PRO A 462 8.80 2.65 -12.83
C PRO A 462 9.97 2.89 -11.86
N GLU A 463 10.31 4.14 -11.62
CA GLU A 463 11.36 4.54 -10.69
C GLU A 463 11.15 3.93 -9.30
N ASN A 464 9.89 3.87 -8.84
CA ASN A 464 9.54 3.32 -7.52
C ASN A 464 9.80 1.80 -7.40
N TYR A 465 9.88 1.06 -8.50
CA TYR A 465 10.28 -0.36 -8.52
C TYR A 465 11.79 -0.56 -8.66
N LEU A 466 12.52 0.47 -9.05
CA LEU A 466 13.93 0.35 -9.39
C LEU A 466 14.83 1.01 -8.35
N LYS A 467 14.68 2.30 -8.13
CA LYS A 467 15.58 3.08 -7.29
C LYS A 467 15.55 2.70 -5.82
N PRO A 468 14.39 2.59 -5.11
CA PRO A 468 14.35 2.20 -3.71
C PRO A 468 14.90 0.80 -3.43
N ILE A 469 14.85 -0.10 -4.43
CA ILE A 469 15.18 -1.51 -4.29
C ILE A 469 16.59 -1.84 -4.76
N PHE A 470 17.13 -1.11 -5.77
CA PHE A 470 18.36 -1.51 -6.46
C PHE A 470 19.44 -0.43 -6.50
N ALA A 471 19.14 0.87 -6.30
CA ALA A 471 20.19 1.88 -6.26
C ALA A 471 21.19 1.59 -5.13
N ALA A 472 22.47 1.86 -5.38
CA ALA A 472 23.59 1.41 -4.53
C ALA A 472 23.46 1.80 -3.04
N LYS A 473 22.78 2.91 -2.74
CA LYS A 473 22.58 3.42 -1.37
C LYS A 473 21.13 3.32 -0.90
N ALA A 474 20.27 2.64 -1.66
CA ALA A 474 18.87 2.50 -1.28
C ALA A 474 18.71 1.57 -0.07
N SER A 475 17.82 1.95 0.84
CA SER A 475 17.56 1.21 2.10
C SER A 475 17.07 -0.22 1.86
N SER A 476 16.30 -0.44 0.79
CA SER A 476 15.76 -1.75 0.43
C SER A 476 16.64 -2.53 -0.56
N ASN A 477 17.86 -2.05 -0.86
CA ASN A 477 18.82 -2.79 -1.68
C ASN A 477 19.52 -3.88 -0.87
N TYR A 478 18.78 -4.92 -0.52
CA TYR A 478 19.31 -6.06 0.23
C TYR A 478 20.24 -6.97 -0.59
N SER A 479 20.21 -6.85 -1.92
CA SER A 479 21.13 -7.56 -2.80
C SER A 479 22.57 -7.03 -2.72
N GLY A 480 22.72 -5.76 -2.41
CA GLY A 480 23.98 -5.03 -2.56
C GLY A 480 24.32 -4.80 -4.04
N PHE A 481 23.32 -4.80 -4.93
CA PHE A 481 23.50 -4.46 -6.34
C PHE A 481 24.09 -3.05 -6.47
N ASP A 482 25.02 -2.88 -7.40
CA ASP A 482 25.76 -1.62 -7.58
C ASP A 482 26.35 -1.67 -8.99
N ASP A 483 25.60 -1.13 -9.93
CA ASP A 483 25.95 -1.10 -11.35
C ASP A 483 25.94 0.34 -11.86
N LYS A 484 27.04 0.77 -12.46
CA LYS A 484 27.19 2.15 -12.91
C LYS A 484 26.24 2.53 -14.05
N ALA A 485 25.98 1.62 -14.98
CA ALA A 485 25.06 1.89 -16.09
C ALA A 485 23.62 1.98 -15.60
N PHE A 486 23.24 1.15 -14.62
CA PHE A 486 21.96 1.26 -13.94
C PHE A 486 21.79 2.64 -13.29
N GLU A 487 22.77 3.09 -12.49
CA GLU A 487 22.73 4.41 -11.84
C GLU A 487 22.67 5.57 -12.86
N GLU A 488 23.38 5.44 -14.01
CA GLU A 488 23.32 6.43 -15.09
C GLU A 488 21.91 6.49 -15.71
N HIS A 489 21.24 5.36 -15.92
CA HIS A 489 19.88 5.31 -16.43
C HIS A 489 18.85 5.83 -15.41
N ILE A 490 18.98 5.50 -14.13
CA ILE A 490 18.12 6.08 -13.05
C ILE A 490 18.27 7.60 -13.05
N LYS A 491 19.50 8.11 -13.05
CA LYS A 491 19.77 9.55 -13.12
C LYS A 491 19.21 10.21 -14.38
N ALA A 492 19.30 9.55 -15.53
CA ALA A 492 18.74 10.05 -16.78
C ALA A 492 17.20 10.13 -16.71
N GLY A 493 16.56 9.12 -16.12
CA GLY A 493 15.12 9.11 -15.87
C GLY A 493 14.68 10.22 -14.92
N ASP A 494 15.38 10.36 -13.80
CA ASP A 494 15.11 11.42 -12.80
C ASP A 494 15.24 12.83 -13.41
N SER A 495 16.19 13.02 -14.35
CA SER A 495 16.48 14.32 -14.99
C SER A 495 15.76 14.54 -16.32
N ALA A 496 14.89 13.63 -16.73
CA ALA A 496 14.18 13.71 -18.01
C ALA A 496 13.25 14.92 -18.05
N LYS A 497 13.04 15.48 -19.25
CA LYS A 497 12.17 16.64 -19.42
C LYS A 497 10.69 16.28 -19.55
N THR A 498 10.43 15.07 -19.97
CA THR A 498 9.06 14.54 -20.10
C THR A 498 8.95 13.20 -19.37
N LEU A 499 7.73 12.83 -19.01
CA LEU A 499 7.43 11.55 -18.38
C LEU A 499 7.84 10.37 -19.28
N GLU A 500 7.60 10.49 -20.58
CA GLU A 500 7.92 9.45 -21.57
C GLU A 500 9.44 9.24 -21.70
N GLU A 501 10.24 10.32 -21.72
CA GLU A 501 11.70 10.20 -21.70
C GLU A 501 12.19 9.54 -20.41
N GLY A 502 11.58 9.88 -19.26
CA GLY A 502 11.87 9.28 -17.97
C GLY A 502 11.57 7.79 -17.96
N ILE A 503 10.38 7.40 -18.43
CA ILE A 503 9.98 5.99 -18.55
C ILE A 503 10.97 5.21 -19.42
N ALA A 504 11.38 5.74 -20.58
CA ALA A 504 12.33 5.06 -21.44
C ALA A 504 13.70 4.83 -20.78
N ALA A 505 14.18 5.78 -19.99
CA ALA A 505 15.41 5.63 -19.22
C ALA A 505 15.27 4.60 -18.10
N TYR A 506 14.16 4.58 -17.38
CA TYR A 506 13.88 3.57 -16.35
C TYR A 506 13.74 2.16 -16.95
N GLN A 507 13.13 2.03 -18.13
CA GLN A 507 13.09 0.75 -18.86
C GLN A 507 14.49 0.25 -19.23
N ALA A 508 15.41 1.15 -19.59
CA ALA A 508 16.80 0.77 -19.85
C ALA A 508 17.55 0.34 -18.56
N ALA A 509 17.22 0.93 -17.41
CA ALA A 509 17.70 0.48 -16.11
C ALA A 509 17.15 -0.92 -15.75
N ASP A 510 15.86 -1.15 -16.00
CA ASP A 510 15.20 -2.43 -15.79
C ASP A 510 15.80 -3.55 -16.66
N ASP A 511 16.16 -3.28 -17.93
CA ASP A 511 16.85 -4.24 -18.80
C ASP A 511 18.16 -4.77 -18.19
N ILE A 512 18.88 -3.92 -17.43
CA ILE A 512 20.09 -4.34 -16.71
C ILE A 512 19.72 -5.30 -15.58
N LEU A 513 18.67 -5.01 -14.82
CA LEU A 513 18.21 -5.88 -13.73
C LEU A 513 17.71 -7.23 -14.24
N LEU A 514 16.95 -7.24 -15.33
CA LEU A 514 16.42 -8.46 -15.94
C LEU A 514 17.52 -9.33 -16.55
N LYS A 515 18.65 -8.75 -16.91
CA LYS A 515 19.86 -9.48 -17.35
C LYS A 515 20.68 -9.99 -16.17
N GLU A 516 20.95 -9.15 -15.17
CA GLU A 516 21.80 -9.49 -14.02
C GLU A 516 21.08 -10.30 -12.95
N LEU A 517 19.76 -10.21 -12.88
CA LEU A 517 18.87 -10.89 -11.94
C LEU A 517 19.34 -10.84 -10.48
N PRO A 518 19.64 -9.66 -9.92
CA PRO A 518 19.88 -9.58 -8.47
C PRO A 518 18.69 -10.08 -7.67
N TYR A 519 17.47 -9.91 -8.23
CA TYR A 519 16.23 -10.52 -7.80
C TYR A 519 15.56 -11.22 -9.00
N ILE A 520 14.83 -12.28 -8.73
CA ILE A 520 14.04 -13.04 -9.71
C ILE A 520 12.56 -12.71 -9.50
N PRO A 521 11.89 -12.03 -10.44
CA PRO A 521 10.45 -11.82 -10.35
C PRO A 521 9.73 -13.17 -10.48
N VAL A 522 8.79 -13.46 -9.57
CA VAL A 522 8.08 -14.74 -9.54
C VAL A 522 6.62 -14.57 -9.90
N TYR A 523 5.93 -13.63 -9.28
CA TYR A 523 4.52 -13.38 -9.53
C TYR A 523 4.15 -11.90 -9.33
N PHE A 524 3.14 -11.46 -10.05
CA PHE A 524 2.42 -10.23 -9.74
C PHE A 524 1.20 -10.55 -8.87
N TYR A 525 0.90 -9.65 -7.95
CA TYR A 525 -0.31 -9.71 -7.15
C TYR A 525 -1.53 -9.38 -7.99
N GLN A 526 -2.67 -9.93 -7.58
CA GLN A 526 -3.99 -9.55 -8.08
C GLN A 526 -4.89 -9.17 -6.91
N THR A 527 -5.65 -8.13 -7.08
CA THR A 527 -6.76 -7.79 -6.21
C THR A 527 -7.93 -8.72 -6.52
N ASN A 528 -8.48 -9.34 -5.49
CA ASN A 528 -9.64 -10.21 -5.56
C ASN A 528 -10.65 -9.74 -4.54
N GLY A 529 -11.60 -8.92 -4.97
CA GLY A 529 -12.63 -8.33 -4.14
C GLY A 529 -14.03 -8.79 -4.52
N ALA A 530 -15.01 -8.45 -3.71
CA ALA A 530 -16.42 -8.63 -4.04
C ALA A 530 -17.31 -7.62 -3.31
N PHE A 531 -18.52 -7.42 -3.83
CA PHE A 531 -19.49 -6.55 -3.20
C PHE A 531 -20.90 -7.14 -3.18
N SER A 532 -21.71 -6.68 -2.21
CA SER A 532 -23.09 -7.11 -2.02
C SER A 532 -24.02 -6.59 -3.14
N GLN A 533 -25.21 -7.13 -3.23
CA GLN A 533 -26.25 -6.60 -4.14
C GLN A 533 -26.80 -5.23 -3.72
N ASN A 534 -26.44 -4.72 -2.54
CA ASN A 534 -26.91 -3.45 -2.00
C ASN A 534 -26.17 -2.24 -2.58
N VAL A 535 -25.06 -2.47 -3.29
CA VAL A 535 -24.20 -1.43 -3.86
C VAL A 535 -23.85 -1.73 -5.32
N LYS A 536 -23.51 -0.70 -6.05
CA LYS A 536 -23.08 -0.76 -7.45
C LYS A 536 -21.97 0.26 -7.74
N ASN A 537 -21.36 0.18 -8.91
CA ASN A 537 -20.25 1.04 -9.33
C ASN A 537 -19.02 0.92 -8.43
N VAL A 538 -18.84 -0.23 -7.77
CA VAL A 538 -17.66 -0.48 -6.95
C VAL A 538 -16.45 -0.71 -7.85
N LYS A 539 -15.39 0.07 -7.61
CA LYS A 539 -14.08 -0.09 -8.24
C LYS A 539 -13.01 -0.06 -7.16
N ILE A 540 -11.97 -0.82 -7.37
CA ILE A 540 -10.78 -0.84 -6.53
C ILE A 540 -9.63 -0.29 -7.37
N ASP A 541 -8.88 0.66 -6.83
CA ASP A 541 -7.73 1.22 -7.53
C ASP A 541 -6.50 0.28 -7.44
N PRO A 542 -5.42 0.51 -8.19
CA PRO A 542 -4.22 -0.34 -8.13
C PRO A 542 -3.44 -0.28 -6.81
N PHE A 543 -3.81 0.63 -5.92
CA PHE A 543 -3.32 0.68 -4.53
C PHE A 543 -4.21 -0.13 -3.57
N GLU A 544 -5.14 -0.94 -4.13
CA GLU A 544 -6.09 -1.78 -3.37
C GLU A 544 -7.08 -0.96 -2.52
N ARG A 545 -7.48 0.25 -3.00
CA ARG A 545 -8.43 1.14 -2.31
C ARG A 545 -9.73 1.25 -3.09
N ILE A 546 -10.84 1.33 -2.38
CA ILE A 546 -12.16 1.47 -2.99
C ILE A 546 -12.41 2.93 -3.41
N GLU A 547 -12.80 3.16 -4.66
CA GLU A 547 -13.17 4.48 -5.18
C GLU A 547 -14.55 4.92 -4.67
N LEU A 548 -14.66 5.19 -3.37
CA LEU A 548 -15.92 5.44 -2.66
C LEU A 548 -16.76 6.60 -3.22
N PHE A 549 -16.13 7.60 -3.84
CA PHE A 549 -16.82 8.75 -4.41
C PHE A 549 -17.89 8.36 -5.44
N ASN A 550 -17.65 7.30 -6.20
CA ASN A 550 -18.51 6.83 -7.28
C ASN A 550 -19.43 5.66 -6.89
N VAL A 551 -19.24 5.06 -5.72
CA VAL A 551 -20.09 3.97 -5.24
C VAL A 551 -21.50 4.48 -4.98
N GLU A 552 -22.50 3.70 -5.38
CA GLU A 552 -23.92 4.02 -5.19
C GLU A 552 -24.65 2.88 -4.50
N ARG A 553 -25.72 3.20 -3.80
CA ARG A 553 -26.70 2.20 -3.41
C ARG A 553 -27.39 1.63 -4.67
N ALA A 554 -27.63 0.31 -4.68
CA ALA A 554 -28.26 -0.38 -5.79
C ALA A 554 -29.76 -0.10 -5.87
#